data_8145238e10c09fdd4af8579cb5c620f6
#
_entry.id   8145238e10c09fdd4af8579cb5c620f6
#
_cell.length_a   1.000
_cell.length_b   1.000
_cell.length_c   1.000
_cell.angle_alpha   90.00
_cell.angle_beta   90.00
_cell.angle_gamma   90.00
#
_symmetry.space_group_name_H-M   'P 1'
#
loop_
_entity.id
_entity.type
_entity.pdbx_description
1 polymer ?
#
loop_
_entity_poly.entity_id
_entity_poly.type
_entity_poly.pdbx_seq_one_letter_code
_entity_poly.pdbx_strand_id
1 'polypeptide(L)'
;MPEASALAAALPAGNIRARETVRSAWERRSFGAAMKLLAGLSALLLLAPTVVVLITSFTSGFSLKFPPPGYSTRWYQALWNDSPELIDALLLSLKVAAIACSVSTVLALAAAMALARRREAWARAIEALFLSPLMLPTLALGLALLMLFNLAGTGLSFWTLVAGHVAITAPYVFRTTAASLVQMDPALLESARSLGAGPLFAFRTVTLPLVFRGLAAGAFIGFMYSFDNVAVSLFLSDARSEALPIRMWHIIESNLDVRAAALSGVLIAGTLVLMLVMERVAGISRHLK
;
A
#
# COMPACT_ATOMS: atom_id res chain seq x y z
N MET A 1 16.25 -40.16 -62.00
CA MET A 1 15.42 -39.13 -61.24
C MET A 1 16.32 -38.01 -60.74
N PRO A 2 16.82 -37.06 -61.56
CA PRO A 2 17.57 -35.86 -61.05
C PRO A 2 16.84 -34.58 -61.24
N GLU A 3 15.58 -34.51 -61.71
CA GLU A 3 14.91 -33.22 -61.97
C GLU A 3 14.14 -32.60 -60.77
N ALA A 4 13.85 -33.38 -59.73
CA ALA A 4 13.12 -32.87 -58.57
C ALA A 4 13.99 -32.05 -57.59
N SER A 5 15.32 -32.21 -57.63
CA SER A 5 16.25 -31.47 -56.79
C SER A 5 16.60 -30.06 -57.35
N ALA A 6 16.47 -29.87 -58.66
CA ALA A 6 16.75 -28.58 -59.28
C ALA A 6 15.62 -27.56 -59.15
N LEU A 7 14.37 -28.01 -58.94
CA LEU A 7 13.22 -27.10 -58.77
C LEU A 7 13.12 -26.53 -57.36
N ALA A 8 13.72 -27.20 -56.36
CA ALA A 8 13.74 -26.72 -54.98
C ALA A 8 14.76 -25.59 -54.75
N ALA A 9 15.73 -25.40 -55.63
CA ALA A 9 16.78 -24.41 -55.54
C ALA A 9 16.44 -23.03 -56.17
N ALA A 10 15.28 -22.91 -56.82
CA ALA A 10 14.90 -21.71 -57.58
C ALA A 10 13.93 -20.75 -56.92
N LEU A 11 13.61 -20.94 -55.64
CA LEU A 11 12.82 -19.92 -54.93
C LEU A 11 13.74 -18.85 -54.35
N PRO A 12 13.54 -17.55 -54.70
CA PRO A 12 14.41 -16.49 -54.22
C PRO A 12 14.32 -16.38 -52.71
N ALA A 13 15.41 -16.68 -51.99
CA ALA A 13 15.54 -16.65 -50.52
C ALA A 13 15.16 -15.26 -49.90
N GLY A 14 15.08 -14.23 -50.72
CA GLY A 14 14.61 -12.90 -50.33
C GLY A 14 13.14 -12.82 -49.93
N ASN A 15 12.27 -13.65 -50.57
CA ASN A 15 10.83 -13.61 -50.31
C ASN A 15 10.42 -14.31 -49.00
N ILE A 16 11.21 -15.28 -48.55
CA ILE A 16 10.91 -16.01 -47.28
C ILE A 16 11.29 -15.15 -46.11
N ARG A 17 12.48 -14.50 -46.12
CA ARG A 17 12.91 -13.61 -45.07
C ARG A 17 12.02 -12.35 -44.95
N ALA A 18 11.56 -11.80 -46.08
CA ALA A 18 10.63 -10.66 -46.06
C ALA A 18 9.26 -11.03 -45.48
N ARG A 19 8.74 -12.23 -45.79
CA ARG A 19 7.49 -12.73 -45.22
C ARG A 19 7.60 -13.02 -43.71
N GLU A 20 8.71 -13.60 -43.26
CA GLU A 20 8.97 -13.84 -41.84
C GLU A 20 9.12 -12.55 -41.07
N THR A 21 9.79 -11.52 -41.59
CA THR A 21 9.90 -10.20 -40.91
C THR A 21 8.57 -9.47 -40.85
N VAL A 22 7.76 -9.52 -41.89
CA VAL A 22 6.41 -8.92 -41.88
C VAL A 22 5.48 -9.64 -40.90
N ARG A 23 5.50 -11.01 -40.92
CA ARG A 23 4.71 -11.79 -39.97
C ARG A 23 5.09 -11.53 -38.53
N SER A 24 6.38 -11.49 -38.21
CA SER A 24 6.87 -11.16 -36.87
C SER A 24 6.58 -9.72 -36.45
N ALA A 25 6.52 -8.78 -37.39
CA ALA A 25 6.12 -7.40 -37.14
C ALA A 25 4.61 -7.29 -36.84
N TRP A 26 3.77 -8.04 -37.57
CA TRP A 26 2.34 -8.13 -37.33
C TRP A 26 2.03 -8.80 -35.99
N GLU A 27 2.67 -9.92 -35.69
CA GLU A 27 2.54 -10.64 -34.42
C GLU A 27 2.94 -9.74 -33.22
N ARG A 28 4.02 -8.98 -33.33
CA ARG A 28 4.44 -8.00 -32.29
C ARG A 28 3.45 -6.86 -32.15
N ARG A 29 2.90 -6.34 -33.25
CA ARG A 29 1.92 -5.25 -33.21
C ARG A 29 0.57 -5.72 -32.66
N SER A 30 0.07 -6.88 -33.09
CA SER A 30 -1.18 -7.46 -32.59
C SER A 30 -1.08 -7.83 -31.11
N PHE A 31 0.04 -8.44 -30.69
CA PHE A 31 0.32 -8.71 -29.28
C PHE A 31 0.41 -7.42 -28.47
N GLY A 32 1.13 -6.41 -28.97
CA GLY A 32 1.22 -5.12 -28.30
C GLY A 32 -0.14 -4.40 -28.20
N ALA A 33 -0.98 -4.49 -29.23
CA ALA A 33 -2.34 -3.95 -29.19
C ALA A 33 -3.23 -4.71 -28.20
N ALA A 34 -3.17 -6.04 -28.18
CA ALA A 34 -3.90 -6.88 -27.24
C ALA A 34 -3.49 -6.56 -25.79
N MET A 35 -2.18 -6.42 -25.50
CA MET A 35 -1.69 -6.07 -24.18
C MET A 35 -2.15 -4.66 -23.74
N LYS A 36 -2.12 -3.69 -24.65
CA LYS A 36 -2.65 -2.33 -24.36
C LYS A 36 -4.15 -2.35 -24.08
N LEU A 37 -4.91 -3.12 -24.86
CA LEU A 37 -6.35 -3.28 -24.64
C LEU A 37 -6.65 -3.93 -23.29
N LEU A 38 -5.95 -5.02 -22.95
CA LEU A 38 -6.09 -5.69 -21.66
C LEU A 38 -5.71 -4.77 -20.50
N ALA A 39 -4.60 -4.05 -20.62
CA ALA A 39 -4.18 -3.09 -19.61
C ALA A 39 -5.20 -1.96 -19.45
N GLY A 40 -5.73 -1.41 -20.55
CA GLY A 40 -6.77 -0.39 -20.53
C GLY A 40 -8.08 -0.90 -19.91
N LEU A 41 -8.51 -2.12 -20.26
CA LEU A 41 -9.70 -2.74 -19.68
C LEU A 41 -9.53 -3.00 -18.18
N SER A 42 -8.37 -3.52 -17.77
CA SER A 42 -8.05 -3.75 -16.36
C SER A 42 -8.02 -2.43 -15.58
N ALA A 43 -7.41 -1.38 -16.13
CA ALA A 43 -7.39 -0.06 -15.51
C ALA A 43 -8.82 0.52 -15.39
N LEU A 44 -9.63 0.42 -16.44
CA LEU A 44 -11.03 0.85 -16.40
C LEU A 44 -11.83 0.10 -15.33
N LEU A 45 -11.70 -1.22 -15.25
CA LEU A 45 -12.40 -2.05 -14.28
C LEU A 45 -12.01 -1.69 -12.83
N LEU A 46 -10.72 -1.44 -12.58
CA LEU A 46 -10.22 -1.05 -11.26
C LEU A 46 -10.61 0.37 -10.86
N LEU A 47 -10.66 1.29 -11.81
CA LEU A 47 -11.00 2.69 -11.55
C LEU A 47 -12.51 2.95 -11.50
N ALA A 48 -13.33 2.13 -12.19
CA ALA A 48 -14.76 2.33 -12.30
C ALA A 48 -15.47 2.48 -10.94
N PRO A 49 -15.25 1.61 -9.92
CA PRO A 49 -15.87 1.78 -8.61
C PRO A 49 -15.51 3.11 -7.95
N THR A 50 -14.24 3.50 -8.01
CA THR A 50 -13.75 4.78 -7.44
C THR A 50 -14.41 5.98 -8.12
N VAL A 51 -14.52 5.95 -9.46
CA VAL A 51 -15.18 7.00 -10.24
C VAL A 51 -16.67 7.08 -9.90
N VAL A 52 -17.34 5.93 -9.78
CA VAL A 52 -18.77 5.87 -9.40
C VAL A 52 -18.97 6.48 -8.00
N VAL A 53 -18.15 6.13 -7.02
CA VAL A 53 -18.20 6.71 -5.67
C VAL A 53 -17.96 8.21 -5.71
N LEU A 54 -16.94 8.68 -6.44
CA LEU A 54 -16.68 10.12 -6.60
C LEU A 54 -17.85 10.87 -7.25
N ILE A 55 -18.45 10.34 -8.31
CA ILE A 55 -19.63 10.95 -8.94
C ILE A 55 -20.81 10.97 -7.97
N THR A 56 -21.04 9.86 -7.26
CA THR A 56 -22.16 9.73 -6.32
C THR A 56 -21.97 10.61 -5.08
N SER A 57 -20.73 10.91 -4.66
CA SER A 57 -20.45 11.80 -3.53
C SER A 57 -20.97 13.23 -3.73
N PHE A 58 -21.17 13.66 -4.98
CA PHE A 58 -21.76 14.95 -5.33
C PHE A 58 -23.27 14.88 -5.61
N THR A 59 -23.95 13.78 -5.28
CA THR A 59 -25.39 13.66 -5.55
C THR A 59 -26.22 14.72 -4.83
N SER A 60 -27.26 15.22 -5.48
CA SER A 60 -28.32 16.02 -4.84
C SER A 60 -29.39 15.14 -4.17
N GLY A 61 -29.41 13.83 -4.44
CA GLY A 61 -30.35 12.86 -3.86
C GLY A 61 -30.08 12.54 -2.40
N PHE A 62 -31.00 11.83 -1.73
CA PHE A 62 -30.89 11.33 -0.37
C PHE A 62 -30.48 9.86 -0.29
N SER A 63 -30.22 9.22 -1.42
CA SER A 63 -29.81 7.83 -1.51
C SER A 63 -28.69 7.64 -2.51
N LEU A 64 -27.87 6.60 -2.29
CA LEU A 64 -26.79 6.22 -3.20
C LEU A 64 -27.36 5.58 -4.46
N LYS A 65 -27.71 6.42 -5.45
CA LYS A 65 -28.16 6.00 -6.79
C LYS A 65 -27.17 6.45 -7.84
N PHE A 66 -26.94 5.57 -8.81
CA PHE A 66 -26.13 5.89 -9.99
C PHE A 66 -26.95 5.64 -11.26
N PRO A 67 -27.01 6.60 -12.21
CA PRO A 67 -26.49 7.97 -12.14
C PRO A 67 -27.24 8.83 -11.11
N PRO A 68 -26.58 9.86 -10.50
CA PRO A 68 -27.22 10.75 -9.54
C PRO A 68 -28.30 11.59 -10.21
N PRO A 69 -29.42 11.92 -9.52
CA PRO A 69 -30.51 12.73 -10.07
C PRO A 69 -30.11 14.18 -10.33
N GLY A 70 -29.03 14.66 -9.72
CA GLY A 70 -28.44 15.99 -9.87
C GLY A 70 -27.18 16.09 -9.03
N TYR A 71 -26.48 17.23 -9.09
CA TYR A 71 -25.22 17.45 -8.39
C TYR A 71 -25.33 18.55 -7.32
N SER A 72 -24.70 18.32 -6.16
CA SER A 72 -24.65 19.25 -5.03
C SER A 72 -23.47 18.95 -4.14
N THR A 73 -22.93 19.95 -3.45
CA THR A 73 -21.89 19.81 -2.43
C THR A 73 -22.46 19.72 -1.00
N ARG A 74 -23.78 19.67 -0.85
CA ARG A 74 -24.47 19.72 0.46
C ARG A 74 -24.01 18.61 1.41
N TRP A 75 -23.70 17.41 0.90
CA TRP A 75 -23.26 16.29 1.73
C TRP A 75 -21.87 16.48 2.30
N TYR A 76 -21.01 17.22 1.62
CA TYR A 76 -19.72 17.64 2.17
C TYR A 76 -19.91 18.65 3.29
N GLN A 77 -20.88 19.58 3.16
CA GLN A 77 -21.23 20.53 4.24
C GLN A 77 -21.85 19.79 5.44
N ALA A 78 -22.80 18.86 5.18
CA ALA A 78 -23.40 18.03 6.22
C ALA A 78 -22.38 17.13 6.93
N LEU A 79 -21.35 16.66 6.23
CA LEU A 79 -20.26 15.88 6.83
C LEU A 79 -19.54 16.68 7.94
N TRP A 80 -19.27 17.99 7.69
CA TRP A 80 -18.54 18.83 8.64
C TRP A 80 -19.43 19.40 9.73
N ASN A 81 -20.69 19.76 9.41
CA ASN A 81 -21.57 20.48 10.33
C ASN A 81 -22.46 19.53 11.15
N ASP A 82 -22.89 18.42 10.53
CA ASP A 82 -23.97 17.58 11.08
C ASP A 82 -23.51 16.14 11.39
N SER A 83 -22.19 15.87 11.33
CA SER A 83 -21.66 14.51 11.51
C SER A 83 -20.40 14.48 12.38
N PRO A 84 -20.44 15.03 13.61
CA PRO A 84 -19.27 15.07 14.49
C PRO A 84 -18.69 13.68 14.75
N GLU A 85 -19.54 12.65 14.82
CA GLU A 85 -19.15 11.27 15.05
C GLU A 85 -18.26 10.68 13.92
N LEU A 86 -18.46 11.13 12.66
CA LEU A 86 -17.60 10.74 11.54
C LEU A 86 -16.26 11.45 11.57
N ILE A 87 -16.25 12.71 11.96
CA ILE A 87 -15.03 13.49 12.11
C ILE A 87 -14.19 12.94 13.28
N ASP A 88 -14.82 12.60 14.40
CA ASP A 88 -14.13 12.01 15.54
C ASP A 88 -13.52 10.65 15.19
N ALA A 89 -14.27 9.79 14.49
CA ALA A 89 -13.77 8.51 13.99
C ALA A 89 -12.62 8.68 12.99
N LEU A 90 -12.70 9.68 12.09
CA LEU A 90 -11.63 10.02 11.15
C LEU A 90 -10.36 10.46 11.91
N LEU A 91 -10.49 11.36 12.86
CA LEU A 91 -9.37 11.85 13.66
C LEU A 91 -8.76 10.74 14.52
N LEU A 92 -9.57 9.85 15.07
CA LEU A 92 -9.08 8.66 15.78
C LEU A 92 -8.26 7.77 14.88
N SER A 93 -8.79 7.39 13.70
CA SER A 93 -8.08 6.53 12.75
C SER A 93 -6.78 7.16 12.25
N LEU A 94 -6.76 8.48 11.99
CA LEU A 94 -5.55 9.21 11.63
C LEU A 94 -4.51 9.20 12.76
N LYS A 95 -4.92 9.41 14.01
CA LYS A 95 -4.04 9.37 15.19
C LYS A 95 -3.46 7.96 15.37
N VAL A 96 -4.30 6.93 15.34
CA VAL A 96 -3.86 5.52 15.47
C VAL A 96 -2.88 5.17 14.37
N ALA A 97 -3.22 5.44 13.11
CA ALA A 97 -2.35 5.13 11.97
C ALA A 97 -1.02 5.90 12.03
N ALA A 98 -1.04 7.18 12.38
CA ALA A 98 0.18 8.00 12.49
C ALA A 98 1.11 7.50 13.61
N ILE A 99 0.56 7.21 14.79
CA ILE A 99 1.36 6.74 15.94
C ILE A 99 1.87 5.32 15.66
N ALA A 100 1.01 4.41 15.20
CA ALA A 100 1.40 3.04 14.89
C ALA A 100 2.46 3.00 13.79
N CYS A 101 2.31 3.77 12.73
CA CYS A 101 3.29 3.88 11.65
C CYS A 101 4.63 4.46 12.15
N SER A 102 4.60 5.50 12.99
CA SER A 102 5.81 6.10 13.55
C SER A 102 6.57 5.11 14.44
N VAL A 103 5.89 4.42 15.34
CA VAL A 103 6.46 3.38 16.20
C VAL A 103 7.01 2.23 15.34
N SER A 104 6.23 1.74 14.39
CA SER A 104 6.65 0.67 13.46
C SER A 104 7.88 1.07 12.65
N THR A 105 7.97 2.33 12.22
CA THR A 105 9.11 2.84 11.46
C THR A 105 10.40 2.77 12.27
N VAL A 106 10.36 3.20 13.52
CA VAL A 106 11.53 3.15 14.43
C VAL A 106 11.92 1.70 14.72
N LEU A 107 10.95 0.86 15.11
CA LEU A 107 11.21 -0.55 15.45
C LEU A 107 11.71 -1.34 14.23
N ALA A 108 11.07 -1.17 13.08
CA ALA A 108 11.44 -1.87 11.86
C ALA A 108 12.81 -1.44 11.33
N LEU A 109 13.14 -0.15 11.39
CA LEU A 109 14.48 0.35 11.02
C LEU A 109 15.55 -0.26 11.94
N ALA A 110 15.34 -0.23 13.25
CA ALA A 110 16.27 -0.81 14.22
C ALA A 110 16.46 -2.33 13.99
N ALA A 111 15.36 -3.06 13.82
CA ALA A 111 15.38 -4.50 13.54
C ALA A 111 16.06 -4.80 12.18
N ALA A 112 15.72 -4.07 11.13
CA ALA A 112 16.32 -4.26 9.81
C ALA A 112 17.84 -4.00 9.84
N MET A 113 18.29 -2.94 10.51
CA MET A 113 19.72 -2.67 10.68
C MET A 113 20.45 -3.79 11.46
N ALA A 114 19.80 -4.37 12.46
CA ALA A 114 20.39 -5.46 13.25
C ALA A 114 20.43 -6.78 12.47
N LEU A 115 19.46 -7.06 11.62
CA LEU A 115 19.21 -8.37 11.02
C LEU A 115 19.63 -8.48 9.54
N ALA A 116 19.58 -7.39 8.75
CA ALA A 116 19.69 -7.44 7.28
C ALA A 116 20.96 -8.12 6.72
N ARG A 117 22.02 -8.21 7.51
CA ARG A 117 23.30 -8.85 7.11
C ARG A 117 23.64 -10.08 7.95
N ARG A 118 22.74 -10.50 8.82
CA ARG A 118 22.89 -11.67 9.66
C ARG A 118 22.31 -12.91 8.97
N ARG A 119 23.04 -14.04 9.08
CA ARG A 119 22.62 -15.33 8.50
C ARG A 119 22.38 -16.40 9.55
N GLU A 120 22.61 -16.07 10.80
CA GLU A 120 22.46 -16.95 11.94
C GLU A 120 20.99 -17.37 12.16
N ALA A 121 20.77 -18.53 12.77
CA ALA A 121 19.44 -19.09 12.99
C ALA A 121 18.53 -18.16 13.83
N TRP A 122 19.10 -17.52 14.86
CA TRP A 122 18.36 -16.58 15.70
C TRP A 122 17.88 -15.34 14.94
N ALA A 123 18.72 -14.81 14.01
CA ALA A 123 18.35 -13.66 13.21
C ALA A 123 17.18 -13.98 12.27
N ARG A 124 17.22 -15.16 11.65
CA ARG A 124 16.10 -15.66 10.84
C ARG A 124 14.83 -15.88 11.65
N ALA A 125 14.95 -16.35 12.90
CA ALA A 125 13.80 -16.53 13.79
C ALA A 125 13.15 -15.18 14.15
N ILE A 126 13.95 -14.14 14.45
CA ILE A 126 13.41 -12.79 14.73
C ILE A 126 12.80 -12.19 13.46
N GLU A 127 13.43 -12.35 12.30
CA GLU A 127 12.86 -11.91 11.02
C GLU A 127 11.52 -12.58 10.74
N ALA A 128 11.44 -13.91 10.94
CA ALA A 128 10.20 -14.66 10.80
C ALA A 128 9.12 -14.17 11.78
N LEU A 129 9.49 -13.83 13.01
CA LEU A 129 8.58 -13.25 14.01
C LEU A 129 8.04 -11.89 13.55
N PHE A 130 8.91 -11.00 13.04
CA PHE A 130 8.48 -9.70 12.47
C PHE A 130 7.53 -9.86 11.30
N LEU A 131 7.74 -10.88 10.46
CA LEU A 131 6.93 -11.12 9.27
C LEU A 131 5.69 -12.00 9.54
N SER A 132 5.60 -12.63 10.70
CA SER A 132 4.51 -13.56 11.03
C SER A 132 3.10 -12.96 10.91
N PRO A 133 2.85 -11.67 11.24
CA PRO A 133 1.52 -11.09 11.06
C PRO A 133 1.05 -11.07 9.61
N LEU A 134 1.95 -11.05 8.62
CA LEU A 134 1.59 -11.13 7.20
C LEU A 134 1.08 -12.52 6.78
N MET A 135 1.42 -13.55 7.53
CA MET A 135 1.04 -14.94 7.25
C MET A 135 -0.30 -15.31 7.88
N LEU A 136 -0.77 -14.50 8.84
CA LEU A 136 -2.00 -14.77 9.58
C LEU A 136 -3.20 -14.06 8.92
N PRO A 137 -4.38 -14.68 8.86
CA PRO A 137 -5.60 -13.97 8.55
C PRO A 137 -5.81 -12.83 9.55
N THR A 138 -6.01 -11.60 9.05
CA THR A 138 -6.07 -10.40 9.91
C THR A 138 -7.19 -10.44 10.94
N LEU A 139 -8.32 -11.07 10.64
CA LEU A 139 -9.40 -11.31 11.62
C LEU A 139 -8.94 -12.22 12.75
N ALA A 140 -8.24 -13.30 12.45
CA ALA A 140 -7.70 -14.21 13.46
C ALA A 140 -6.65 -13.52 14.33
N LEU A 141 -5.81 -12.68 13.72
CA LEU A 141 -4.82 -11.88 14.46
C LEU A 141 -5.51 -10.88 15.40
N GLY A 142 -6.55 -10.17 14.92
CA GLY A 142 -7.32 -9.23 15.74
C GLY A 142 -7.95 -9.92 16.96
N LEU A 143 -8.57 -11.09 16.75
CA LEU A 143 -9.13 -11.88 17.84
C LEU A 143 -8.05 -12.37 18.82
N ALA A 144 -6.92 -12.85 18.32
CA ALA A 144 -5.80 -13.29 19.16
C ALA A 144 -5.24 -12.14 20.01
N LEU A 145 -5.12 -10.94 19.45
CA LEU A 145 -4.70 -9.73 20.18
C LEU A 145 -5.73 -9.33 21.24
N LEU A 146 -7.03 -9.39 20.95
CA LEU A 146 -8.09 -9.17 21.92
C LEU A 146 -7.95 -10.14 23.11
N MET A 147 -7.78 -11.42 22.82
CA MET A 147 -7.61 -12.45 23.86
C MET A 147 -6.33 -12.18 24.68
N LEU A 148 -5.22 -11.83 24.03
CA LEU A 148 -3.95 -11.49 24.68
C LEU A 148 -4.12 -10.31 25.65
N PHE A 149 -4.73 -9.21 25.21
CA PHE A 149 -4.93 -8.02 26.03
C PHE A 149 -5.88 -8.27 27.20
N ASN A 150 -6.91 -9.10 27.00
CA ASN A 150 -7.79 -9.53 28.10
C ASN A 150 -7.06 -10.41 29.11
N LEU A 151 -6.26 -11.39 28.67
CA LEU A 151 -5.43 -12.24 29.55
C LEU A 151 -4.40 -11.43 30.32
N ALA A 152 -3.82 -10.41 29.67
CA ALA A 152 -2.87 -9.50 30.32
C ALA A 152 -3.53 -8.51 31.30
N GLY A 153 -4.87 -8.47 31.38
CA GLY A 153 -5.62 -7.56 32.25
C GLY A 153 -5.59 -6.09 31.81
N THR A 154 -5.11 -5.78 30.59
CA THR A 154 -5.01 -4.38 30.10
C THR A 154 -6.34 -3.86 29.57
N GLY A 155 -7.24 -4.76 29.15
CA GLY A 155 -8.52 -4.41 28.52
C GLY A 155 -8.37 -3.70 27.18
N LEU A 156 -9.50 -3.21 26.66
CA LEU A 156 -9.53 -2.37 25.43
C LEU A 156 -9.23 -0.91 25.79
N SER A 157 -8.37 -0.29 25.01
CA SER A 157 -7.97 1.10 25.16
C SER A 157 -7.37 1.65 23.87
N PHE A 158 -7.22 2.96 23.79
CA PHE A 158 -6.49 3.59 22.69
C PHE A 158 -5.09 2.96 22.46
N TRP A 159 -4.36 2.64 23.54
CA TRP A 159 -3.01 2.09 23.45
C TRP A 159 -2.97 0.64 23.02
N THR A 160 -3.96 -0.18 23.39
CA THR A 160 -4.08 -1.55 22.89
C THR A 160 -4.47 -1.58 21.43
N LEU A 161 -5.32 -0.64 20.99
CA LEU A 161 -5.63 -0.42 19.58
C LEU A 161 -4.36 -0.03 18.79
N VAL A 162 -3.60 0.96 19.27
CA VAL A 162 -2.31 1.35 18.66
C VAL A 162 -1.34 0.16 18.62
N ALA A 163 -1.21 -0.62 19.68
CA ALA A 163 -0.33 -1.78 19.71
C ALA A 163 -0.71 -2.84 18.68
N GLY A 164 -2.01 -3.10 18.49
CA GLY A 164 -2.52 -3.98 17.44
C GLY A 164 -2.17 -3.46 16.04
N HIS A 165 -2.30 -2.17 15.82
CA HIS A 165 -1.92 -1.52 14.56
C HIS A 165 -0.40 -1.53 14.33
N VAL A 166 0.43 -1.40 15.36
CA VAL A 166 1.88 -1.60 15.26
C VAL A 166 2.20 -3.01 14.79
N ALA A 167 1.54 -4.02 15.36
CA ALA A 167 1.77 -5.42 14.98
C ALA A 167 1.53 -5.69 13.49
N ILE A 168 0.52 -5.06 12.88
CA ILE A 168 0.21 -5.26 11.46
C ILE A 168 1.00 -4.34 10.52
N THR A 169 1.52 -3.20 10.99
CA THR A 169 2.27 -2.24 10.16
C THR A 169 3.77 -2.52 10.14
N ALA A 170 4.33 -2.97 11.27
CA ALA A 170 5.77 -3.24 11.40
C ALA A 170 6.34 -4.16 10.31
N PRO A 171 5.67 -5.25 9.88
CA PRO A 171 6.15 -6.11 8.81
C PRO A 171 6.38 -5.40 7.47
N TYR A 172 5.48 -4.49 7.09
CA TYR A 172 5.59 -3.76 5.82
C TYR A 172 6.81 -2.84 5.83
N VAL A 173 6.98 -2.07 6.91
CA VAL A 173 8.12 -1.17 7.06
C VAL A 173 9.42 -1.97 7.14
N PHE A 174 9.43 -3.07 7.90
CA PHE A 174 10.60 -3.94 8.02
C PHE A 174 11.03 -4.50 6.67
N ARG A 175 10.11 -5.06 5.89
CA ARG A 175 10.39 -5.71 4.61
C ARG A 175 11.01 -4.74 3.60
N THR A 176 10.44 -3.54 3.45
CA THR A 176 10.94 -2.53 2.50
C THR A 176 12.28 -1.95 2.93
N THR A 177 12.45 -1.71 4.24
CA THR A 177 13.69 -1.21 4.82
C THR A 177 14.82 -2.24 4.71
N ALA A 178 14.54 -3.51 5.06
CA ALA A 178 15.51 -4.60 4.93
C ALA A 178 15.95 -4.80 3.48
N ALA A 179 15.01 -4.76 2.52
CA ALA A 179 15.33 -4.84 1.09
C ALA A 179 16.26 -3.70 0.65
N SER A 180 16.04 -2.47 1.12
CA SER A 180 16.92 -1.33 0.81
C SER A 180 18.31 -1.47 1.44
N LEU A 181 18.39 -2.00 2.67
CA LEU A 181 19.68 -2.27 3.34
C LEU A 181 20.50 -3.35 2.63
N VAL A 182 19.85 -4.40 2.14
CA VAL A 182 20.52 -5.48 1.39
C VAL A 182 21.06 -4.96 0.05
N GLN A 183 20.37 -4.03 -0.60
CA GLN A 183 20.82 -3.42 -1.87
C GLN A 183 21.94 -2.38 -1.70
N MET A 184 22.18 -1.91 -0.47
CA MET A 184 23.22 -0.93 -0.19
C MET A 184 24.62 -1.58 -0.28
N ASP A 185 25.53 -0.98 -1.08
CA ASP A 185 26.91 -1.46 -1.19
C ASP A 185 27.62 -1.33 0.17
N PRO A 186 28.13 -2.45 0.73
CA PRO A 186 28.91 -2.45 1.96
C PRO A 186 30.13 -1.52 1.94
N ALA A 187 30.78 -1.37 0.77
CA ALA A 187 31.98 -0.55 0.60
C ALA A 187 31.75 0.92 1.00
N LEU A 188 30.52 1.44 0.83
CA LEU A 188 30.19 2.81 1.25
C LEU A 188 30.33 3.01 2.76
N LEU A 189 29.87 2.04 3.54
CA LEU A 189 29.97 2.08 5.00
C LEU A 189 31.40 1.83 5.49
N GLU A 190 32.13 0.92 4.83
CA GLU A 190 33.52 0.64 5.11
C GLU A 190 34.40 1.84 4.80
N SER A 191 34.20 2.52 3.67
CA SER A 191 34.91 3.75 3.31
C SER A 191 34.69 4.87 4.32
N ALA A 192 33.43 5.06 4.76
CA ALA A 192 33.13 6.07 5.78
C ALA A 192 33.88 5.78 7.09
N ARG A 193 33.92 4.50 7.51
CA ARG A 193 34.65 4.08 8.72
C ARG A 193 36.16 4.26 8.57
N SER A 194 36.72 3.95 7.42
CA SER A 194 38.15 4.16 7.12
C SER A 194 38.55 5.63 7.17
N LEU A 195 37.63 6.54 6.86
CA LEU A 195 37.80 7.99 7.01
C LEU A 195 37.55 8.49 8.46
N GLY A 196 37.38 7.60 9.43
CA GLY A 196 37.19 7.94 10.84
C GLY A 196 35.76 8.26 11.25
N ALA A 197 34.76 7.97 10.40
CA ALA A 197 33.35 8.21 10.75
C ALA A 197 32.91 7.30 11.91
N GLY A 198 32.44 7.91 12.99
CA GLY A 198 31.79 7.18 14.08
C GLY A 198 30.45 6.55 13.66
N PRO A 199 29.94 5.56 14.44
CA PRO A 199 28.74 4.78 14.05
C PRO A 199 27.51 5.66 13.78
N LEU A 200 27.24 6.64 14.62
CA LEU A 200 26.09 7.55 14.49
C LEU A 200 26.24 8.48 13.30
N PHE A 201 27.46 8.95 13.04
CA PHE A 201 27.75 9.79 11.86
C PHE A 201 27.55 8.98 10.58
N ALA A 202 28.14 7.79 10.48
CA ALA A 202 27.97 6.91 9.33
C ALA A 202 26.50 6.50 9.11
N PHE A 203 25.75 6.27 10.18
CA PHE A 203 24.31 6.03 10.09
C PHE A 203 23.57 7.22 9.46
N ARG A 204 23.78 8.45 9.97
CA ARG A 204 23.04 9.64 9.53
C ARG A 204 23.43 10.10 8.13
N THR A 205 24.72 9.95 7.76
CA THR A 205 25.24 10.50 6.49
C THR A 205 25.30 9.50 5.35
N VAL A 206 25.38 8.19 5.65
CA VAL A 206 25.46 7.14 4.64
C VAL A 206 24.22 6.25 4.66
N THR A 207 23.98 5.55 5.78
CA THR A 207 22.94 4.50 5.83
C THR A 207 21.54 5.10 5.67
N LEU A 208 21.17 6.06 6.52
CA LEU A 208 19.81 6.61 6.55
C LEU A 208 19.40 7.26 5.20
N PRO A 209 20.21 8.10 4.53
CA PRO A 209 19.85 8.65 3.24
C PRO A 209 19.66 7.59 2.16
N LEU A 210 20.47 6.53 2.16
CA LEU A 210 20.39 5.46 1.17
C LEU A 210 19.15 4.58 1.35
N VAL A 211 18.78 4.28 2.60
CA VAL A 211 17.59 3.45 2.90
C VAL A 211 16.30 4.26 3.04
N PHE A 212 16.39 5.58 3.07
CA PHE A 212 15.24 6.47 3.32
C PHE A 212 14.08 6.23 2.37
N ARG A 213 14.35 5.97 1.09
CA ARG A 213 13.30 5.70 0.10
C ARG A 213 12.50 4.44 0.43
N GLY A 214 13.17 3.35 0.79
CA GLY A 214 12.50 2.12 1.19
C GLY A 214 11.80 2.24 2.54
N LEU A 215 12.41 2.97 3.48
CA LEU A 215 11.81 3.28 4.77
C LEU A 215 10.52 4.11 4.61
N ALA A 216 10.57 5.17 3.79
CA ALA A 216 9.43 6.03 3.52
C ALA A 216 8.31 5.29 2.75
N ALA A 217 8.67 4.46 1.78
CA ALA A 217 7.70 3.62 1.06
C ALA A 217 7.01 2.62 2.01
N GLY A 218 7.78 1.97 2.89
CA GLY A 218 7.23 1.07 3.89
C GLY A 218 6.34 1.77 4.91
N ALA A 219 6.75 2.95 5.37
CA ALA A 219 5.96 3.78 6.27
C ALA A 219 4.63 4.21 5.60
N PHE A 220 4.67 4.61 4.33
CA PHE A 220 3.45 4.94 3.59
C PHE A 220 2.50 3.76 3.46
N ILE A 221 3.01 2.59 3.04
CA ILE A 221 2.19 1.36 2.94
C ILE A 221 1.62 0.99 4.31
N GLY A 222 2.45 1.02 5.36
CA GLY A 222 2.03 0.73 6.73
C GLY A 222 0.96 1.70 7.23
N PHE A 223 1.11 3.00 6.96
CA PHE A 223 0.11 4.01 7.31
C PHE A 223 -1.23 3.74 6.63
N MET A 224 -1.23 3.52 5.30
CA MET A 224 -2.45 3.24 4.54
C MET A 224 -3.13 1.96 5.02
N TYR A 225 -2.33 0.91 5.26
CA TYR A 225 -2.83 -0.36 5.75
C TYR A 225 -3.42 -0.27 7.16
N SER A 226 -2.80 0.53 8.06
CA SER A 226 -3.33 0.81 9.38
C SER A 226 -4.63 1.61 9.33
N PHE A 227 -4.66 2.65 8.50
CA PHE A 227 -5.79 3.57 8.40
C PHE A 227 -7.07 2.89 7.92
N ASP A 228 -6.95 1.97 6.96
CA ASP A 228 -8.08 1.24 6.34
C ASP A 228 -8.34 -0.13 6.98
N ASN A 229 -7.67 -0.48 8.08
CA ASN A 229 -7.78 -1.81 8.66
C ASN A 229 -9.05 -1.99 9.49
N VAL A 230 -10.04 -2.66 8.92
CA VAL A 230 -11.29 -3.03 9.62
C VAL A 230 -11.03 -4.14 10.65
N ALA A 231 -10.26 -5.17 10.26
CA ALA A 231 -10.18 -6.43 11.01
C ALA A 231 -9.62 -6.27 12.43
N VAL A 232 -8.47 -5.60 12.58
CA VAL A 232 -7.87 -5.36 13.89
C VAL A 232 -8.66 -4.33 14.67
N SER A 233 -9.15 -3.28 14.00
CA SER A 233 -9.99 -2.26 14.62
C SER A 233 -11.28 -2.85 15.19
N LEU A 234 -11.91 -3.81 14.50
CA LEU A 234 -13.16 -4.44 14.94
C LEU A 234 -13.02 -5.12 16.31
N PHE A 235 -11.87 -5.76 16.57
CA PHE A 235 -11.64 -6.46 17.82
C PHE A 235 -11.06 -5.61 18.92
N LEU A 236 -10.33 -4.54 18.58
CA LEU A 236 -9.60 -3.72 19.54
C LEU A 236 -10.22 -2.33 19.80
N SER A 237 -11.23 -1.91 19.02
CA SER A 237 -12.01 -0.71 19.32
C SER A 237 -13.00 -0.96 20.46
N ASP A 238 -13.28 0.08 21.21
CA ASP A 238 -14.35 0.09 22.19
C ASP A 238 -15.48 1.05 21.74
N ALA A 239 -16.59 1.08 22.49
CA ALA A 239 -17.74 1.94 22.19
C ALA A 239 -17.44 3.45 22.21
N ARG A 240 -16.28 3.86 22.78
CA ARG A 240 -15.84 5.26 22.87
C ARG A 240 -14.78 5.61 21.84
N SER A 241 -14.15 4.60 21.22
CA SER A 241 -13.04 4.75 20.30
C SER A 241 -13.27 3.91 19.02
N GLU A 242 -14.39 4.17 18.35
CA GLU A 242 -14.76 3.49 17.12
C GLU A 242 -13.93 4.05 15.95
N ALA A 243 -13.14 3.19 15.31
CA ALA A 243 -12.34 3.57 14.16
C ALA A 243 -13.20 3.83 12.92
N LEU A 244 -12.73 4.72 12.03
CA LEU A 244 -13.47 5.17 10.85
C LEU A 244 -14.00 4.03 9.96
N PRO A 245 -13.23 2.98 9.63
CA PRO A 245 -13.74 1.90 8.78
C PRO A 245 -14.96 1.19 9.39
N ILE A 246 -15.01 1.04 10.72
CA ILE A 246 -16.13 0.41 11.43
C ILE A 246 -17.34 1.35 11.38
N ARG A 247 -17.13 2.63 11.67
CA ARG A 247 -18.20 3.62 11.63
C ARG A 247 -18.82 3.74 10.23
N MET A 248 -18.01 3.74 9.20
CA MET A 248 -18.48 3.71 7.81
C MET A 248 -19.27 2.44 7.50
N TRP A 249 -18.82 1.29 7.98
CA TRP A 249 -19.54 0.03 7.83
C TRP A 249 -20.95 0.12 8.41
N HIS A 250 -21.08 0.60 9.65
CA HIS A 250 -22.38 0.74 10.32
C HIS A 250 -23.32 1.70 9.57
N ILE A 251 -22.81 2.80 9.03
CA ILE A 251 -23.63 3.77 8.27
C ILE A 251 -24.10 3.17 6.94
N ILE A 252 -23.26 2.42 6.26
CA ILE A 252 -23.61 1.77 4.99
C ILE A 252 -24.62 0.66 5.23
N GLU A 253 -24.43 -0.15 6.26
CA GLU A 253 -25.32 -1.28 6.59
C GLU A 253 -26.70 -0.79 7.04
N SER A 254 -26.77 0.28 7.83
CA SER A 254 -28.02 0.76 8.41
C SER A 254 -28.92 1.49 7.41
N ASN A 255 -28.38 2.42 6.60
CA ASN A 255 -29.20 3.35 5.81
C ASN A 255 -28.70 3.69 4.41
N LEU A 256 -27.58 3.12 3.92
CA LEU A 256 -26.92 3.52 2.66
C LEU A 256 -26.78 5.06 2.56
N ASP A 257 -26.33 5.69 3.64
CA ASP A 257 -26.28 7.15 3.77
C ASP A 257 -25.27 7.76 2.80
N VAL A 258 -25.69 8.83 2.11
CA VAL A 258 -24.87 9.54 1.12
C VAL A 258 -23.62 10.20 1.77
N ARG A 259 -23.67 10.49 3.08
CA ARG A 259 -22.50 10.99 3.81
C ARG A 259 -21.31 10.04 3.74
N ALA A 260 -21.54 8.71 3.65
CA ALA A 260 -20.49 7.74 3.43
C ALA A 260 -19.77 7.96 2.08
N ALA A 261 -20.51 8.28 1.01
CA ALA A 261 -19.90 8.60 -0.28
C ALA A 261 -19.14 9.94 -0.26
N ALA A 262 -19.68 10.96 0.42
CA ALA A 262 -18.99 12.25 0.58
C ALA A 262 -17.68 12.06 1.38
N LEU A 263 -17.72 11.30 2.46
CA LEU A 263 -16.51 10.96 3.24
C LEU A 263 -15.52 10.16 2.40
N SER A 264 -15.98 9.16 1.64
CA SER A 264 -15.11 8.43 0.70
C SER A 264 -14.45 9.37 -0.31
N GLY A 265 -15.17 10.37 -0.82
CA GLY A 265 -14.61 11.40 -1.69
C GLY A 265 -13.46 12.19 -1.02
N VAL A 266 -13.64 12.59 0.25
CA VAL A 266 -12.57 13.24 1.06
C VAL A 266 -11.37 12.31 1.23
N LEU A 267 -11.61 11.03 1.55
CA LEU A 267 -10.55 10.04 1.74
C LEU A 267 -9.77 9.77 0.44
N ILE A 268 -10.47 9.66 -0.69
CA ILE A 268 -9.83 9.49 -2.01
C ILE A 268 -8.95 10.70 -2.31
N ALA A 269 -9.46 11.92 -2.12
CA ALA A 269 -8.67 13.14 -2.31
C ALA A 269 -7.46 13.20 -1.37
N GLY A 270 -7.64 12.87 -0.09
CA GLY A 270 -6.56 12.81 0.91
C GLY A 270 -5.49 11.78 0.54
N THR A 271 -5.91 10.59 0.09
CA THR A 271 -4.99 9.54 -0.36
C THR A 271 -4.19 9.97 -1.59
N LEU A 272 -4.84 10.62 -2.57
CA LEU A 272 -4.15 11.16 -3.74
C LEU A 272 -3.11 12.23 -3.36
N VAL A 273 -3.46 13.14 -2.47
CA VAL A 273 -2.52 14.15 -1.96
C VAL A 273 -1.34 13.48 -1.24
N LEU A 274 -1.60 12.51 -0.37
CA LEU A 274 -0.57 11.78 0.36
C LEU A 274 0.34 11.00 -0.61
N MET A 275 -0.23 10.38 -1.64
CA MET A 275 0.52 9.68 -2.69
C MET A 275 1.43 10.64 -3.48
N LEU A 276 0.93 11.83 -3.83
CA LEU A 276 1.72 12.86 -4.52
C LEU A 276 2.87 13.38 -3.65
N VAL A 277 2.63 13.57 -2.35
CA VAL A 277 3.67 13.94 -1.38
C VAL A 277 4.72 12.85 -1.30
N MET A 278 4.30 11.58 -1.17
CA MET A 278 5.22 10.45 -1.14
C MET A 278 6.04 10.32 -2.41
N GLU A 279 5.42 10.51 -3.58
CA GLU A 279 6.15 10.50 -4.86
C GLU A 279 7.24 11.58 -4.90
N ARG A 280 6.95 12.79 -4.41
CA ARG A 280 7.95 13.86 -4.33
C ARG A 280 9.07 13.57 -3.34
N VAL A 281 8.76 12.96 -2.20
CA VAL A 281 9.73 12.66 -1.12
C VAL A 281 10.59 11.44 -1.47
N ALA A 282 9.98 10.36 -1.92
CA ALA A 282 10.66 9.09 -2.19
C ALA A 282 11.19 8.99 -3.64
N GLY A 283 10.63 9.75 -4.60
CA GLY A 283 11.07 9.77 -6.00
C GLY A 283 10.96 8.41 -6.68
N ILE A 284 9.91 7.65 -6.36
CA ILE A 284 9.74 6.24 -6.79
C ILE A 284 9.69 6.13 -8.32
N SER A 285 9.00 7.06 -9.00
CA SER A 285 8.80 7.00 -10.44
C SER A 285 10.06 7.37 -11.26
N ARG A 286 11.05 8.03 -10.67
CA ARG A 286 12.28 8.44 -11.39
C ARG A 286 13.17 7.27 -11.81
N HIS A 287 12.93 6.06 -11.32
CA HIS A 287 13.69 4.84 -11.61
C HIS A 287 12.97 3.86 -12.55
N LEU A 288 11.78 4.23 -13.05
CA LEU A 288 11.00 3.44 -14.02
C LEU A 288 11.29 3.84 -15.48
N LYS A 289 12.35 4.63 -15.70
CA LYS A 289 12.83 5.01 -17.05
C LYS A 289 14.04 4.20 -17.44
#